data_5f08aa1a4e77772c24a1d76c6443dc65
#
_entry.id   5f08aa1a4e77772c24a1d76c6443dc65
#
_cell.length_a   1.000
_cell.length_b   1.000
_cell.length_c   1.000
_cell.angle_alpha   90.00
_cell.angle_beta   90.00
_cell.angle_gamma   90.00
#
_symmetry.space_group_name_H-M   'P 1'
#
loop_
_entity.id
_entity.type
_entity.pdbx_description
1 polymer ?
#
loop_
_entity_poly.entity_id
_entity_poly.type
_entity_poly.pdbx_seq_one_letter_code
_entity_poly.pdbx_strand_id
1 'polypeptide(L)'
;MLLALSQMHVEPGQPQLNLSRAEQRIAAAAATLADIVLLPEALDCGWTHPSARELAGPIPGGEACERLRAAARACSIHVCAGIVERSGDHLYNAALLIGPGGEILLHHRKLHELDFARALYTCGDRLAVARTPWGCIGVMICADAFVEGLGISRTLGHMGAKLILSPCAWAVPPDFAGPYGQLWRDSYGPPAREFRLTIAGCSNTGPVNAGEWTGWQCIGHSLVTGPDGGILGQAAYGVEQLLFIEVPM
;
A
#
# COMPACT_ATOMS: atom_id res chain seq x y z
N MET A 1 -17.84 1.64 6.44
CA MET A 1 -17.50 1.19 5.08
C MET A 1 -16.81 -0.17 5.13
N LEU A 2 -16.91 -0.99 4.08
CA LEU A 2 -16.24 -2.28 4.00
C LEU A 2 -14.91 -2.14 3.25
N LEU A 3 -13.79 -2.35 3.96
CA LEU A 3 -12.44 -2.34 3.40
C LEU A 3 -11.96 -3.77 3.16
N ALA A 4 -11.45 -4.05 1.96
CA ALA A 4 -10.75 -5.30 1.64
C ALA A 4 -9.24 -5.08 1.67
N LEU A 5 -8.50 -5.86 2.48
CA LEU A 5 -7.04 -5.94 2.43
C LEU A 5 -6.65 -7.13 1.54
N SER A 6 -6.01 -6.86 0.43
CA SER A 6 -5.53 -7.88 -0.49
C SER A 6 -4.07 -8.24 -0.21
N GLN A 7 -3.85 -9.03 0.84
CA GLN A 7 -2.55 -9.63 1.11
C GLN A 7 -2.26 -10.69 0.06
N MET A 8 -1.62 -10.28 -1.03
CA MET A 8 -1.35 -11.13 -2.19
C MET A 8 0.14 -11.48 -2.30
N HIS A 9 0.43 -12.57 -3.00
CA HIS A 9 1.80 -12.87 -3.41
C HIS A 9 2.24 -11.92 -4.52
N VAL A 10 3.42 -11.31 -4.33
CA VAL A 10 4.11 -10.53 -5.36
C VAL A 10 5.34 -11.30 -5.80
N GLU A 11 5.37 -11.70 -7.08
CA GLU A 11 6.52 -12.36 -7.69
C GLU A 11 7.50 -11.30 -8.21
N PRO A 12 8.69 -11.16 -7.61
CA PRO A 12 9.62 -10.11 -7.99
C PRO A 12 10.03 -10.19 -9.47
N GLY A 13 9.96 -9.07 -10.18
CA GLY A 13 10.33 -8.98 -11.59
C GLY A 13 9.29 -9.53 -12.57
N GLN A 14 8.07 -9.87 -12.12
CA GLN A 14 7.02 -10.46 -12.95
C GLN A 14 5.74 -9.59 -13.01
N PRO A 15 5.82 -8.36 -13.59
CA PRO A 15 4.71 -7.41 -13.52
C PRO A 15 3.42 -7.93 -14.15
N GLN A 16 3.50 -8.67 -15.25
CA GLN A 16 2.31 -9.20 -15.92
C GLN A 16 1.54 -10.18 -15.03
N LEU A 17 2.26 -11.07 -14.35
CA LEU A 17 1.68 -12.02 -13.41
C LEU A 17 1.07 -11.31 -12.20
N ASN A 18 1.81 -10.37 -11.63
CA ASN A 18 1.39 -9.63 -10.45
C ASN A 18 0.16 -8.75 -10.73
N LEU A 19 0.14 -8.05 -11.85
CA LEU A 19 -1.02 -7.24 -12.27
C LEU A 19 -2.25 -8.11 -12.54
N SER A 20 -2.08 -9.30 -13.15
CA SER A 20 -3.20 -10.23 -13.34
C SER A 20 -3.74 -10.75 -12.01
N ARG A 21 -2.88 -11.01 -11.03
CA ARG A 21 -3.32 -11.34 -9.65
C ARG A 21 -4.05 -10.17 -9.00
N ALA A 22 -3.53 -8.94 -9.13
CA ALA A 22 -4.18 -7.75 -8.59
C ALA A 22 -5.57 -7.54 -9.16
N GLU A 23 -5.75 -7.69 -10.47
CA GLU A 23 -7.06 -7.60 -11.14
C GLU A 23 -8.05 -8.65 -10.60
N GLN A 24 -7.61 -9.89 -10.40
CA GLN A 24 -8.44 -10.94 -9.79
C GLN A 24 -8.83 -10.61 -8.35
N ARG A 25 -7.91 -10.04 -7.55
CA ARG A 25 -8.19 -9.61 -6.17
C ARG A 25 -9.17 -8.44 -6.13
N ILE A 26 -9.06 -7.48 -7.05
CA ILE A 26 -9.99 -6.36 -7.19
C ILE A 26 -11.40 -6.89 -7.51
N ALA A 27 -11.51 -7.81 -8.47
CA ALA A 27 -12.79 -8.41 -8.84
C ALA A 27 -13.40 -9.21 -7.68
N ALA A 28 -12.58 -9.98 -6.92
CA ALA A 28 -13.04 -10.73 -5.76
C ALA A 28 -13.52 -9.82 -4.62
N ALA A 29 -12.83 -8.68 -4.39
CA ALA A 29 -13.25 -7.69 -3.41
C ALA A 29 -14.60 -7.05 -3.79
N ALA A 30 -14.76 -6.68 -5.06
CA ALA A 30 -16.00 -6.10 -5.57
C ALA A 30 -17.18 -7.10 -5.49
N ALA A 31 -16.94 -8.38 -5.76
CA ALA A 31 -17.96 -9.43 -5.64
C ALA A 31 -18.50 -9.61 -4.20
N THR A 32 -17.72 -9.18 -3.20
CA THR A 32 -18.12 -9.17 -1.78
C THR A 32 -18.67 -7.79 -1.35
N LEU A 33 -18.89 -6.88 -2.30
CA LEU A 33 -19.40 -5.53 -2.06
C LEU A 33 -18.47 -4.68 -1.18
N ALA A 34 -17.17 -4.88 -1.27
CA ALA A 34 -16.22 -3.99 -0.62
C ALA A 34 -16.26 -2.60 -1.27
N ASP A 35 -16.17 -1.57 -0.45
CA ASP A 35 -16.15 -0.17 -0.90
C ASP A 35 -14.76 0.22 -1.46
N ILE A 36 -13.71 -0.29 -0.82
CA ILE A 36 -12.31 -0.05 -1.19
C ILE A 36 -11.54 -1.35 -1.08
N VAL A 37 -10.63 -1.61 -2.04
CA VAL A 37 -9.60 -2.63 -1.91
C VAL A 37 -8.22 -1.97 -1.80
N LEU A 38 -7.47 -2.37 -0.77
CA LEU A 38 -6.08 -1.97 -0.55
C LEU A 38 -5.15 -3.10 -0.96
N LEU A 39 -4.26 -2.83 -1.90
CA LEU A 39 -3.23 -3.72 -2.43
C LEU A 39 -1.83 -3.32 -1.92
N PRO A 40 -0.83 -4.21 -2.04
CA PRO A 40 0.52 -3.98 -1.53
C PRO A 40 1.32 -2.89 -2.25
N GLU A 41 2.51 -2.60 -1.70
CA GLU A 41 3.55 -1.72 -2.23
C GLU A 41 4.28 -2.38 -3.41
N ALA A 42 4.63 -1.59 -4.44
CA ALA A 42 5.40 -1.99 -5.61
C ALA A 42 4.94 -3.35 -6.18
N LEU A 43 3.62 -3.54 -6.20
CA LEU A 43 3.00 -4.83 -6.52
C LEU A 43 3.30 -5.30 -7.94
N ASP A 44 3.66 -4.39 -8.84
CA ASP A 44 4.05 -4.69 -10.22
C ASP A 44 5.42 -5.34 -10.30
N CYS A 45 6.49 -4.63 -9.91
CA CYS A 45 7.86 -5.08 -10.06
C CYS A 45 8.41 -5.87 -8.86
N GLY A 46 7.79 -5.73 -7.70
CA GLY A 46 8.37 -6.13 -6.41
C GLY A 46 9.29 -5.03 -5.84
N TRP A 47 9.19 -4.82 -4.54
CA TRP A 47 9.92 -3.77 -3.84
C TRP A 47 11.43 -3.95 -3.99
N THR A 48 12.13 -2.87 -4.38
CA THR A 48 13.57 -2.79 -4.68
C THR A 48 14.09 -3.73 -5.78
N HIS A 49 13.21 -4.42 -6.53
CA HIS A 49 13.68 -5.29 -7.61
C HIS A 49 14.25 -4.46 -8.77
N PRO A 50 15.45 -4.78 -9.28
CA PRO A 50 16.14 -3.96 -10.28
C PRO A 50 15.42 -3.89 -11.64
N SER A 51 14.52 -4.84 -11.96
CA SER A 51 13.70 -4.79 -13.18
C SER A 51 12.83 -3.54 -13.30
N ALA A 52 12.57 -2.85 -12.19
CA ALA A 52 11.87 -1.56 -12.20
C ALA A 52 12.57 -0.53 -13.10
N ARG A 53 13.91 -0.65 -13.29
CA ARG A 53 14.67 0.22 -14.20
C ARG A 53 14.24 0.11 -15.66
N GLU A 54 13.62 -1.00 -16.04
CA GLU A 54 13.18 -1.27 -17.40
C GLU A 54 11.65 -1.30 -17.53
N LEU A 55 10.97 -1.83 -16.51
CA LEU A 55 9.55 -2.18 -16.57
C LEU A 55 8.63 -1.10 -15.99
N ALA A 56 9.13 -0.19 -15.15
CA ALA A 56 8.30 0.88 -14.58
C ALA A 56 7.80 1.85 -15.65
N GLY A 57 6.51 2.15 -15.60
CA GLY A 57 5.84 3.08 -16.49
C GLY A 57 5.49 4.43 -15.83
N PRO A 58 5.05 5.42 -16.63
CA PRO A 58 4.60 6.70 -16.08
C PRO A 58 3.24 6.59 -15.37
N ILE A 59 2.96 7.55 -14.52
CA ILE A 59 1.63 7.78 -13.95
C ILE A 59 1.17 9.19 -14.37
N PRO A 60 0.04 9.34 -15.08
CA PRO A 60 -0.76 8.29 -15.74
C PRO A 60 -0.09 7.75 -17.01
N GLY A 61 -0.66 6.71 -17.60
CA GLY A 61 -0.36 6.20 -18.94
C GLY A 61 0.54 4.97 -18.98
N GLY A 62 1.23 4.62 -17.90
CA GLY A 62 1.98 3.36 -17.80
C GLY A 62 1.05 2.15 -17.64
N GLU A 63 1.49 0.98 -18.11
CA GLU A 63 0.68 -0.24 -18.13
C GLU A 63 0.10 -0.59 -16.75
N ALA A 64 0.91 -0.59 -15.70
CA ALA A 64 0.45 -0.90 -14.35
C ALA A 64 -0.67 0.06 -13.90
N CYS A 65 -0.49 1.36 -14.10
CA CYS A 65 -1.48 2.37 -13.79
C CYS A 65 -2.79 2.14 -14.56
N GLU A 66 -2.71 1.96 -15.87
CA GLU A 66 -3.91 1.86 -16.72
C GLU A 66 -4.67 0.55 -16.50
N ARG A 67 -3.99 -0.56 -16.19
CA ARG A 67 -4.64 -1.83 -15.82
C ARG A 67 -5.41 -1.71 -14.50
N LEU A 68 -4.82 -1.09 -13.48
CA LEU A 68 -5.49 -0.87 -12.19
C LEU A 68 -6.70 0.07 -12.34
N ARG A 69 -6.57 1.14 -13.16
CA ARG A 69 -7.69 2.05 -13.49
C ARG A 69 -8.82 1.33 -14.24
N ALA A 70 -8.48 0.47 -15.19
CA ALA A 70 -9.45 -0.34 -15.93
C ALA A 70 -10.17 -1.33 -15.00
N ALA A 71 -9.44 -2.00 -14.10
CA ALA A 71 -10.03 -2.92 -13.11
C ALA A 71 -10.97 -2.19 -12.13
N ALA A 72 -10.55 -1.03 -11.61
CA ALA A 72 -11.39 -0.20 -10.73
C ALA A 72 -12.71 0.17 -11.40
N ARG A 73 -12.66 0.62 -12.66
CA ARG A 73 -13.84 0.97 -13.45
C ARG A 73 -14.72 -0.23 -13.77
N ALA A 74 -14.13 -1.34 -14.21
CA ALA A 74 -14.87 -2.55 -14.56
C ALA A 74 -15.63 -3.15 -13.35
N CYS A 75 -15.03 -3.04 -12.17
CA CYS A 75 -15.59 -3.55 -10.92
C CYS A 75 -16.37 -2.50 -10.11
N SER A 76 -16.39 -1.22 -10.53
CA SER A 76 -17.02 -0.10 -9.83
C SER A 76 -16.62 0.01 -8.35
N ILE A 77 -15.32 -0.21 -8.05
CA ILE A 77 -14.75 -0.21 -6.70
C ILE A 77 -13.59 0.78 -6.60
N HIS A 78 -13.38 1.39 -5.42
CA HIS A 78 -12.16 2.15 -5.18
C HIS A 78 -10.96 1.21 -5.00
N VAL A 79 -9.82 1.56 -5.59
CA VAL A 79 -8.58 0.78 -5.51
C VAL A 79 -7.46 1.65 -4.96
N CYS A 80 -6.81 1.20 -3.89
CA CYS A 80 -5.53 1.76 -3.46
C CYS A 80 -4.43 0.73 -3.70
N ALA A 81 -3.38 1.12 -4.44
CA ALA A 81 -2.32 0.20 -4.86
C ALA A 81 -0.97 0.90 -4.91
N GLY A 82 0.08 0.20 -4.48
CA GLY A 82 1.47 0.62 -4.65
C GLY A 82 2.06 0.05 -5.93
N ILE A 83 2.67 0.90 -6.76
CA ILE A 83 3.36 0.53 -8.00
C ILE A 83 4.65 1.32 -8.15
N VAL A 84 5.53 0.90 -9.05
CA VAL A 84 6.73 1.67 -9.37
C VAL A 84 6.43 2.63 -10.52
N GLU A 85 6.70 3.92 -10.29
CA GLU A 85 6.52 4.97 -11.28
C GLU A 85 7.85 5.37 -11.92
N ARG A 86 7.84 5.57 -13.24
CA ARG A 86 8.90 6.27 -13.97
C ARG A 86 8.46 7.68 -14.32
N SER A 87 9.26 8.68 -13.94
CA SER A 87 9.04 10.08 -14.31
C SER A 87 10.36 10.70 -14.78
N GLY A 88 10.53 10.86 -16.07
CA GLY A 88 11.83 11.18 -16.68
C GLY A 88 12.88 10.12 -16.37
N ASP A 89 14.01 10.55 -15.84
CA ASP A 89 15.11 9.66 -15.45
C ASP A 89 14.97 9.09 -14.03
N HIS A 90 13.90 9.47 -13.31
CA HIS A 90 13.67 9.06 -11.92
C HIS A 90 12.69 7.91 -11.83
N LEU A 91 12.94 7.03 -10.85
CA LEU A 91 11.98 6.04 -10.38
C LEU A 91 11.45 6.45 -9.02
N TYR A 92 10.17 6.24 -8.81
CA TYR A 92 9.50 6.49 -7.54
C TYR A 92 8.76 5.25 -7.08
N ASN A 93 8.81 4.98 -5.80
CA ASN A 93 7.87 4.09 -5.15
C ASN A 93 6.59 4.90 -4.94
N ALA A 94 5.57 4.58 -5.70
CA ALA A 94 4.34 5.37 -5.77
C ALA A 94 3.11 4.56 -5.36
N ALA A 95 2.08 5.25 -4.91
CA ALA A 95 0.77 4.68 -4.63
C ALA A 95 -0.34 5.55 -5.21
N LEU A 96 -1.39 4.89 -5.68
CA LEU A 96 -2.57 5.51 -6.25
C LEU A 96 -3.80 5.19 -5.40
N LEU A 97 -4.66 6.17 -5.18
CA LEU A 97 -6.06 5.94 -4.87
C LEU A 97 -6.87 6.23 -6.14
N ILE A 98 -7.55 5.22 -6.64
CA ILE A 98 -8.31 5.24 -7.88
C ILE A 98 -9.79 5.14 -7.52
N GLY A 99 -10.62 5.99 -8.10
CA GLY A 99 -12.07 5.97 -7.93
C GLY A 99 -12.75 4.92 -8.81
N PRO A 100 -14.04 4.64 -8.55
CA PRO A 100 -14.80 3.59 -9.25
C PRO A 100 -15.05 3.89 -10.74
N GLY A 101 -14.83 5.11 -11.19
CA GLY A 101 -14.81 5.49 -12.62
C GLY A 101 -13.44 5.30 -13.29
N GLY A 102 -12.42 4.88 -12.54
CA GLY A 102 -11.02 4.77 -13.01
C GLY A 102 -10.25 6.08 -12.97
N GLU A 103 -10.78 7.13 -12.33
CA GLU A 103 -10.09 8.39 -12.10
C GLU A 103 -9.03 8.26 -10.99
N ILE A 104 -7.88 8.91 -11.15
CA ILE A 104 -6.86 9.00 -10.10
C ILE A 104 -7.29 10.09 -9.12
N LEU A 105 -7.74 9.68 -7.93
CA LEU A 105 -8.16 10.59 -6.85
C LEU A 105 -6.97 11.12 -6.06
N LEU A 106 -5.91 10.30 -5.91
CA LEU A 106 -4.68 10.67 -5.23
C LEU A 106 -3.51 9.89 -5.83
N HIS A 107 -2.40 10.60 -6.03
CA HIS A 107 -1.10 10.05 -6.41
C HIS A 107 -0.09 10.47 -5.35
N HIS A 108 0.50 9.50 -4.67
CA HIS A 108 1.51 9.69 -3.64
C HIS A 108 2.82 9.04 -4.08
N ARG A 109 3.94 9.75 -3.97
CA ARG A 109 5.30 9.23 -4.07
C ARG A 109 5.86 9.11 -2.68
N LYS A 110 6.41 7.98 -2.31
CA LYS A 110 6.96 7.72 -0.98
C LYS A 110 7.96 8.80 -0.57
N LEU A 111 7.77 9.36 0.61
CA LEU A 111 8.60 10.44 1.13
C LEU A 111 9.81 9.90 1.90
N HIS A 112 9.63 8.78 2.59
CA HIS A 112 10.66 8.17 3.42
C HIS A 112 11.10 6.82 2.87
N GLU A 113 12.13 6.85 2.02
CA GLU A 113 12.78 5.64 1.54
C GLU A 113 13.84 5.18 2.55
N LEU A 114 13.99 3.87 2.72
CA LEU A 114 15.12 3.30 3.44
C LEU A 114 16.42 3.64 2.69
N ASP A 115 17.52 3.85 3.42
CA ASP A 115 18.75 4.40 2.84
C ASP A 115 19.25 3.61 1.62
N PHE A 116 19.24 2.28 1.68
CA PHE A 116 19.65 1.47 0.53
C PHE A 116 18.65 1.52 -0.64
N ALA A 117 17.35 1.75 -0.38
CA ALA A 117 16.34 1.84 -1.43
C ALA A 117 16.48 3.12 -2.26
N ARG A 118 17.15 4.15 -1.73
CA ARG A 118 17.50 5.39 -2.45
C ARG A 118 18.46 5.16 -3.61
N ALA A 119 19.13 4.01 -3.69
CA ALA A 119 19.89 3.62 -4.87
C ALA A 119 18.99 3.32 -6.09
N LEU A 120 17.70 3.07 -5.86
CA LEU A 120 16.72 2.79 -6.90
C LEU A 120 15.65 3.90 -7.00
N TYR A 121 15.13 4.36 -5.86
CA TYR A 121 13.98 5.28 -5.79
C TYR A 121 14.39 6.69 -5.38
N THR A 122 13.81 7.67 -6.07
CA THR A 122 13.81 9.07 -5.67
C THR A 122 12.69 9.30 -4.66
N CYS A 123 12.93 10.09 -3.61
CA CYS A 123 11.89 10.46 -2.65
C CYS A 123 10.87 11.41 -3.28
N GLY A 124 9.61 11.27 -2.85
CA GLY A 124 8.55 12.23 -3.14
C GLY A 124 8.75 13.57 -2.42
N ASP A 125 7.88 14.53 -2.69
CA ASP A 125 8.00 15.92 -2.23
C ASP A 125 6.72 16.50 -1.65
N ARG A 126 5.62 15.72 -1.57
CA ARG A 126 4.31 16.26 -1.13
C ARG A 126 3.43 15.22 -0.44
N LEU A 127 2.52 15.72 0.40
CA LEU A 127 1.40 14.98 0.97
C LEU A 127 0.09 15.56 0.45
N ALA A 128 -0.92 14.69 0.29
CA ALA A 128 -2.26 15.09 -0.10
C ALA A 128 -3.32 14.17 0.53
N VAL A 129 -4.55 14.65 0.56
CA VAL A 129 -5.74 13.87 0.90
C VAL A 129 -6.76 13.99 -0.23
N ALA A 130 -7.47 12.90 -0.53
CA ALA A 130 -8.56 12.88 -1.49
C ALA A 130 -9.90 12.94 -0.76
N ARG A 131 -10.86 13.70 -1.30
CA ARG A 131 -12.25 13.70 -0.81
C ARG A 131 -13.00 12.52 -1.41
N THR A 132 -13.67 11.76 -0.57
CA THR A 132 -14.47 10.59 -0.93
C THR A 132 -15.83 10.65 -0.24
N PRO A 133 -16.77 9.75 -0.56
CA PRO A 133 -18.05 9.68 0.15
C PRO A 133 -17.93 9.43 1.66
N TRP A 134 -16.81 8.85 2.09
CA TRP A 134 -16.54 8.53 3.50
C TRP A 134 -15.67 9.59 4.22
N GLY A 135 -15.43 10.74 3.59
CA GLY A 135 -14.53 11.78 4.11
C GLY A 135 -13.19 11.83 3.38
N CYS A 136 -12.21 12.48 3.99
CA CYS A 136 -10.88 12.58 3.41
C CYS A 136 -10.08 11.27 3.65
N ILE A 137 -9.47 10.76 2.58
CA ILE A 137 -8.56 9.61 2.62
C ILE A 137 -7.15 10.11 2.30
N GLY A 138 -6.18 9.77 3.16
CA GLY A 138 -4.76 9.95 2.92
C GLY A 138 -4.10 8.66 2.44
N VAL A 139 -2.97 8.78 1.76
CA VAL A 139 -2.11 7.65 1.38
C VAL A 139 -0.69 7.90 1.88
N MET A 140 -0.09 6.88 2.46
CA MET A 140 1.34 6.80 2.78
C MET A 140 1.86 5.43 2.35
N ILE A 141 3.16 5.23 2.23
CA ILE A 141 3.72 3.94 1.80
C ILE A 141 4.67 3.41 2.87
N CYS A 142 4.32 2.27 3.48
CA CYS A 142 5.19 1.45 4.35
C CYS A 142 6.04 2.29 5.33
N ALA A 143 7.33 2.52 5.01
CA ALA A 143 8.26 3.26 5.86
C ALA A 143 7.90 4.74 6.11
N ASP A 144 7.00 5.33 5.34
CA ASP A 144 6.43 6.64 5.66
C ASP A 144 5.80 6.68 7.05
N ALA A 145 5.31 5.54 7.54
CA ALA A 145 4.72 5.42 8.87
C ALA A 145 5.75 5.47 10.00
N PHE A 146 7.05 5.29 9.71
CA PHE A 146 8.12 5.18 10.72
C PHE A 146 8.96 6.45 10.86
N VAL A 147 8.62 7.49 10.13
CA VAL A 147 9.28 8.80 10.25
C VAL A 147 9.24 9.26 11.69
N GLU A 148 10.35 9.84 12.16
CA GLU A 148 10.47 10.37 13.51
C GLU A 148 9.26 11.22 13.90
N GLY A 149 8.75 11.01 15.11
CA GLY A 149 7.55 11.68 15.60
C GLY A 149 6.27 11.28 14.87
N LEU A 150 6.28 10.24 14.01
CA LEU A 150 5.13 9.83 13.17
C LEU A 150 4.60 10.99 12.31
N GLY A 151 5.53 11.83 11.82
CA GLY A 151 5.21 13.12 11.20
C GLY A 151 4.30 13.03 9.98
N ILE A 152 4.44 11.98 9.14
CA ILE A 152 3.64 11.83 7.92
C ILE A 152 2.19 11.51 8.27
N SER A 153 1.94 10.49 9.09
CA SER A 153 0.59 10.10 9.50
C SER A 153 -0.12 11.21 10.29
N ARG A 154 0.60 11.93 11.16
CA ARG A 154 0.08 13.10 11.88
C ARG A 154 -0.28 14.25 10.94
N THR A 155 0.58 14.55 9.95
CA THR A 155 0.28 15.57 8.95
C THR A 155 -0.98 15.23 8.17
N LEU A 156 -1.14 13.98 7.73
CA LEU A 156 -2.38 13.53 7.08
C LEU A 156 -3.60 13.69 8.01
N GLY A 157 -3.44 13.41 9.32
CA GLY A 157 -4.47 13.66 10.33
C GLY A 157 -4.85 15.14 10.43
N HIS A 158 -3.86 16.05 10.49
CA HIS A 158 -4.10 17.50 10.46
C HIS A 158 -4.76 17.97 9.16
N MET A 159 -4.50 17.32 8.02
CA MET A 159 -5.17 17.57 6.76
C MET A 159 -6.61 17.05 6.71
N GLY A 160 -7.09 16.42 7.79
CA GLY A 160 -8.46 15.96 7.96
C GLY A 160 -8.73 14.54 7.46
N ALA A 161 -7.69 13.72 7.24
CA ALA A 161 -7.87 12.32 6.90
C ALA A 161 -8.71 11.59 7.96
N LYS A 162 -9.69 10.80 7.52
CA LYS A 162 -10.46 9.87 8.35
C LYS A 162 -9.97 8.44 8.19
N LEU A 163 -9.35 8.16 7.05
CA LEU A 163 -8.70 6.90 6.73
C LEU A 163 -7.36 7.20 6.09
N ILE A 164 -6.32 6.47 6.50
CA ILE A 164 -5.02 6.45 5.84
C ILE A 164 -4.81 5.03 5.31
N LEU A 165 -4.56 4.92 4.01
CA LEU A 165 -4.25 3.66 3.32
C LEU A 165 -2.74 3.57 3.11
N SER A 166 -2.17 2.44 3.48
CA SER A 166 -0.72 2.21 3.42
C SER A 166 -0.40 0.91 2.68
N PRO A 167 -0.14 0.96 1.35
CA PRO A 167 0.54 -0.13 0.66
C PRO A 167 1.89 -0.43 1.30
N CYS A 168 2.20 -1.71 1.54
CA CYS A 168 3.39 -2.14 2.24
C CYS A 168 4.05 -3.34 1.57
N ALA A 169 5.36 -3.49 1.78
CA ALA A 169 6.16 -4.68 1.47
C ALA A 169 7.00 -5.01 2.70
N TRP A 170 6.34 -5.47 3.76
CA TRP A 170 7.01 -5.73 5.02
C TRP A 170 7.75 -7.06 4.98
N ALA A 171 9.07 -6.98 4.90
CA ALA A 171 9.94 -8.13 4.89
C ALA A 171 10.70 -8.28 6.20
N VAL A 172 11.02 -9.52 6.54
CA VAL A 172 11.86 -9.89 7.67
C VAL A 172 12.96 -10.85 7.23
N PRO A 173 14.12 -10.84 7.89
CA PRO A 173 15.17 -11.82 7.62
C PRO A 173 14.72 -13.24 8.03
N PRO A 174 15.34 -14.29 7.49
CA PRO A 174 14.95 -15.69 7.76
C PRO A 174 15.03 -16.10 9.23
N ASP A 175 15.90 -15.47 10.01
CA ASP A 175 16.15 -15.72 11.43
C ASP A 175 15.41 -14.75 12.37
N PHE A 176 14.44 -13.98 11.85
CA PHE A 176 13.67 -13.03 12.65
C PHE A 176 12.85 -13.76 13.73
N ALA A 177 13.14 -13.48 14.98
CA ALA A 177 12.49 -14.07 16.15
C ALA A 177 11.65 -13.07 16.98
N GLY A 178 11.50 -11.85 16.49
CA GLY A 178 10.75 -10.80 17.17
C GLY A 178 9.23 -10.94 17.06
N PRO A 179 8.48 -10.12 17.80
CA PRO A 179 7.02 -10.08 17.68
C PRO A 179 6.63 -9.46 16.31
N TYR A 180 6.02 -10.24 15.46
CA TYR A 180 5.54 -9.75 14.18
C TYR A 180 4.45 -8.69 14.36
N GLY A 181 4.57 -7.59 13.60
CA GLY A 181 3.56 -6.55 13.58
C GLY A 181 3.70 -5.49 14.68
N GLN A 182 4.65 -5.61 15.60
CA GLN A 182 4.78 -4.64 16.71
C GLN A 182 5.11 -3.24 16.18
N LEU A 183 6.06 -3.12 15.25
CA LEU A 183 6.43 -1.84 14.65
C LEU A 183 5.23 -1.11 14.01
N TRP A 184 4.32 -1.86 13.38
CA TRP A 184 3.10 -1.27 12.79
C TRP A 184 2.11 -0.81 13.85
N ARG A 185 1.94 -1.60 14.92
CA ARG A 185 1.08 -1.19 16.04
C ARG A 185 1.59 0.08 16.71
N ASP A 186 2.90 0.18 16.92
CA ASP A 186 3.55 1.34 17.51
C ASP A 186 3.48 2.58 16.61
N SER A 187 3.46 2.38 15.29
CA SER A 187 3.40 3.46 14.31
C SER A 187 1.98 3.90 13.97
N TYR A 188 1.01 2.98 13.96
CA TYR A 188 -0.37 3.28 13.59
C TYR A 188 -1.25 3.68 14.78
N GLY A 189 -1.05 3.05 15.93
CA GLY A 189 -1.88 3.26 17.13
C GLY A 189 -1.91 4.70 17.63
N PRO A 190 -0.76 5.35 17.85
CA PRO A 190 -0.74 6.72 18.37
C PRO A 190 -1.46 7.74 17.48
N PRO A 191 -1.15 7.89 16.15
CA PRO A 191 -1.85 8.86 15.31
C PRO A 191 -3.32 8.50 15.08
N ALA A 192 -3.67 7.20 15.01
CA ALA A 192 -5.06 6.78 14.90
C ALA A 192 -5.89 7.28 16.07
N ARG A 193 -5.39 7.14 17.29
CA ARG A 193 -6.04 7.62 18.51
C ARG A 193 -6.07 9.14 18.60
N GLU A 194 -4.96 9.80 18.28
CA GLU A 194 -4.81 11.25 18.37
C GLU A 194 -5.81 11.99 17.47
N PHE A 195 -5.98 11.52 16.22
CA PHE A 195 -6.84 12.15 15.24
C PHE A 195 -8.20 11.46 15.04
N ARG A 196 -8.47 10.39 15.81
CA ARG A 196 -9.68 9.57 15.65
C ARG A 196 -9.90 9.14 14.20
N LEU A 197 -8.85 8.61 13.59
CA LEU A 197 -8.85 8.11 12.22
C LEU A 197 -8.48 6.63 12.18
N THR A 198 -8.78 5.97 11.07
CA THR A 198 -8.36 4.58 10.81
C THR A 198 -7.08 4.56 9.99
N ILE A 199 -6.14 3.65 10.30
CA ILE A 199 -4.95 3.38 9.46
C ILE A 199 -4.98 1.92 9.04
N ALA A 200 -4.90 1.68 7.74
CA ALA A 200 -4.87 0.34 7.16
C ALA A 200 -3.56 0.12 6.40
N GLY A 201 -2.81 -0.91 6.79
CA GLY A 201 -1.61 -1.36 6.09
C GLY A 201 -1.84 -2.71 5.42
N CYS A 202 -1.51 -2.82 4.13
CA CYS A 202 -1.60 -4.06 3.37
C CYS A 202 -0.24 -4.42 2.79
N SER A 203 0.34 -5.53 3.27
CA SER A 203 1.61 -6.06 2.81
C SER A 203 1.43 -7.28 1.92
N ASN A 204 2.34 -7.45 0.96
CA ASN A 204 2.43 -8.66 0.16
C ASN A 204 3.02 -9.83 0.96
N THR A 205 2.93 -11.02 0.38
CA THR A 205 3.72 -12.19 0.71
C THR A 205 4.67 -12.52 -0.44
N GLY A 206 5.73 -13.27 -0.16
CA GLY A 206 6.68 -13.72 -1.16
C GLY A 206 8.13 -13.37 -0.84
N PRO A 207 9.08 -13.94 -1.59
CA PRO A 207 10.50 -13.72 -1.34
C PRO A 207 10.96 -12.32 -1.80
N VAL A 208 11.98 -11.80 -1.15
CA VAL A 208 12.83 -10.74 -1.69
C VAL A 208 14.03 -11.42 -2.34
N ASN A 209 14.05 -11.46 -3.67
CA ASN A 209 15.05 -12.24 -4.43
C ASN A 209 16.15 -11.39 -5.09
N ALA A 210 16.14 -10.08 -4.86
CA ALA A 210 17.14 -9.14 -5.35
C ALA A 210 17.30 -7.94 -4.41
N GLY A 211 18.42 -7.23 -4.55
CA GLY A 211 18.75 -6.06 -3.74
C GLY A 211 19.35 -6.41 -2.37
N GLU A 212 19.40 -5.43 -1.49
CA GLU A 212 20.03 -5.51 -0.16
C GLU A 212 19.43 -6.61 0.74
N TRP A 213 18.10 -6.80 0.63
CA TRP A 213 17.38 -7.78 1.44
C TRP A 213 17.15 -9.11 0.72
N THR A 214 18.04 -9.47 -0.22
CA THR A 214 17.97 -10.78 -0.87
C THR A 214 17.96 -11.90 0.18
N GLY A 215 16.98 -12.81 0.04
CA GLY A 215 16.77 -13.92 1.00
C GLY A 215 15.80 -13.60 2.14
N TRP A 216 15.36 -12.35 2.28
CA TRP A 216 14.28 -11.99 3.20
C TRP A 216 12.91 -12.45 2.64
N GLN A 217 11.91 -12.45 3.51
CA GLN A 217 10.56 -12.87 3.19
C GLN A 217 9.56 -11.77 3.53
N CYS A 218 8.76 -11.34 2.56
CA CYS A 218 7.59 -10.52 2.83
C CYS A 218 6.54 -11.37 3.55
N ILE A 219 6.08 -10.88 4.70
CA ILE A 219 5.31 -11.68 5.65
C ILE A 219 3.80 -11.45 5.58
N GLY A 220 3.34 -10.52 4.79
CA GLY A 220 1.95 -10.11 4.87
C GLY A 220 1.65 -9.50 6.23
N HIS A 221 0.83 -10.18 7.04
CA HIS A 221 0.45 -9.74 8.39
C HIS A 221 -0.22 -8.37 8.41
N SER A 222 -0.90 -8.05 7.30
CA SER A 222 -1.62 -6.80 7.04
C SER A 222 -2.60 -6.50 8.17
N LEU A 223 -2.75 -5.23 8.55
CA LEU A 223 -3.60 -4.88 9.68
C LEU A 223 -4.36 -3.56 9.49
N VAL A 224 -5.46 -3.42 10.22
CA VAL A 224 -6.22 -2.18 10.34
C VAL A 224 -6.29 -1.77 11.79
N THR A 225 -5.88 -0.53 12.07
CA THR A 225 -5.94 0.11 13.39
C THR A 225 -7.09 1.11 13.38
N GLY A 226 -8.00 0.97 14.35
CA GLY A 226 -9.18 1.83 14.48
C GLY A 226 -8.93 3.16 15.19
N PRO A 227 -9.97 4.03 15.29
CA PRO A 227 -9.87 5.38 15.85
C PRO A 227 -9.51 5.43 17.35
N ASP A 228 -9.62 4.33 18.06
CA ASP A 228 -9.19 4.18 19.44
C ASP A 228 -7.72 3.71 19.59
N GLY A 229 -7.06 3.46 18.45
CA GLY A 229 -5.72 2.89 18.36
C GLY A 229 -5.68 1.37 18.54
N GLY A 230 -6.83 0.72 18.68
CA GLY A 230 -6.96 -0.73 18.73
C GLY A 230 -6.96 -1.37 17.32
N ILE A 231 -6.70 -2.68 17.26
CA ILE A 231 -6.71 -3.43 16.02
C ILE A 231 -8.14 -3.85 15.68
N LEU A 232 -8.66 -3.41 14.52
CA LEU A 232 -9.96 -3.84 13.99
C LEU A 232 -9.88 -5.19 13.29
N GLY A 233 -8.73 -5.50 12.69
CA GLY A 233 -8.48 -6.77 12.04
C GLY A 233 -7.05 -6.94 11.59
N GLN A 234 -6.61 -8.19 11.50
CA GLN A 234 -5.25 -8.55 11.11
C GLN A 234 -5.26 -9.81 10.27
N ALA A 235 -4.55 -9.79 9.14
CA ALA A 235 -4.39 -10.95 8.28
C ALA A 235 -3.35 -11.94 8.85
N ALA A 236 -3.46 -13.19 8.43
CA ALA A 236 -2.55 -14.25 8.84
C ALA A 236 -1.11 -13.99 8.33
N TYR A 237 -0.14 -14.49 9.08
CA TYR A 237 1.27 -14.40 8.74
C TYR A 237 1.62 -15.32 7.55
N GLY A 238 2.33 -14.78 6.56
CA GLY A 238 3.02 -15.55 5.52
C GLY A 238 2.11 -16.20 4.46
N VAL A 239 0.80 -15.98 4.50
CA VAL A 239 -0.14 -16.59 3.55
C VAL A 239 -0.92 -15.54 2.79
N GLU A 240 -1.35 -15.88 1.57
CA GLU A 240 -2.25 -15.03 0.81
C GLU A 240 -3.64 -15.00 1.47
N GLN A 241 -4.21 -13.80 1.58
CA GLN A 241 -5.53 -13.61 2.16
C GLN A 241 -6.22 -12.38 1.59
N LEU A 242 -7.51 -12.48 1.32
CA LEU A 242 -8.38 -11.33 1.11
C LEU A 242 -9.22 -11.16 2.39
N LEU A 243 -8.87 -10.17 3.19
CA LEU A 243 -9.49 -9.91 4.49
C LEU A 243 -10.43 -8.72 4.40
N PHE A 244 -11.67 -8.91 4.86
CA PHE A 244 -12.70 -7.88 4.87
C PHE A 244 -12.90 -7.33 6.29
N ILE A 245 -12.90 -6.00 6.42
CA ILE A 245 -13.00 -5.32 7.71
C ILE A 245 -13.99 -4.17 7.59
N GLU A 246 -14.95 -4.13 8.49
CA GLU A 246 -15.81 -2.96 8.65
C GLU A 246 -15.04 -1.83 9.35
N VAL A 247 -14.90 -0.72 8.66
CA VAL A 247 -14.21 0.48 9.15
C VAL A 247 -15.24 1.52 9.58
N PRO A 248 -15.17 2.01 10.82
CA PRO A 248 -16.01 3.13 11.25
C PRO A 248 -15.61 4.42 10.51
N MET A 249 -16.60 5.21 10.06
CA MET A 249 -16.38 6.47 9.34
C MET A 249 -17.11 7.60 10.04
#